data_5cc52720d612d558fc1846e4f6310146
#
_entry.id   5cc52720d612d558fc1846e4f6310146
#
_cell.length_a   1.000
_cell.length_b   1.000
_cell.length_c   1.000
_cell.angle_alpha   90.00
_cell.angle_beta   90.00
_cell.angle_gamma   90.00
#
_symmetry.space_group_name_H-M   'P 1'
#
loop_
_entity.id
_entity.type
_entity.pdbx_description
1 polymer ?
#
loop_
_entity_poly.entity_id
_entity_poly.type
_entity_poly.pdbx_seq_one_letter_code
_entity_poly.pdbx_strand_id
1 'polypeptide(L)'
;EKMLTPLFGNAPPDTTEENIQARARGLTLMGLSNKTGAMVVSTGNKSEMSVGYATLYGDMCGGFSVLKDVYKMTVFKLCRWRNENFPLGSSGPNGPVMPERIITKPPSAELKPDQKDEDTLPPYEELDEILECLIEKDFGLKKTADQGFDASLVRRIWQMLLIAEYKRRQAPPGVKITHRSFGRDRRYPITDGFRES
;
A
#
# COMPACT_ATOMS: atom_id res chain seq x y z
N GLU A 1 19.46 13.50 -6.07
CA GLU A 1 19.29 13.96 -7.48
C GLU A 1 20.58 14.52 -8.06
N LYS A 2 21.28 15.47 -7.42
CA LYS A 2 22.48 16.14 -7.97
C LYS A 2 23.54 15.19 -8.56
N MET A 3 23.74 14.01 -7.96
CA MET A 3 24.71 13.01 -8.46
C MET A 3 24.27 12.37 -9.77
N LEU A 4 22.98 12.31 -10.03
CA LEU A 4 22.38 11.64 -11.19
C LEU A 4 22.06 12.62 -12.33
N THR A 5 22.01 13.93 -12.05
CA THR A 5 21.73 14.96 -13.05
C THR A 5 22.59 14.81 -14.35
N PRO A 6 23.89 14.54 -14.28
CA PRO A 6 24.68 14.35 -15.50
C PRO A 6 24.28 13.12 -16.32
N LEU A 7 23.66 12.12 -15.69
CA LEU A 7 23.20 10.89 -16.35
C LEU A 7 21.80 11.06 -16.93
N PHE A 8 20.95 11.87 -16.30
CA PHE A 8 19.56 12.10 -16.74
C PHE A 8 19.48 13.09 -17.92
N GLY A 9 20.49 13.95 -18.09
CA GLY A 9 20.49 14.96 -19.14
C GLY A 9 19.28 15.89 -19.05
N ASN A 10 18.55 16.02 -20.16
CA ASN A 10 17.33 16.84 -20.25
C ASN A 10 16.04 16.00 -20.16
N ALA A 11 16.10 14.78 -19.64
CA ALA A 11 14.89 13.96 -19.44
C ALA A 11 13.92 14.67 -18.47
N PRO A 12 12.62 14.76 -18.80
CA PRO A 12 11.64 15.33 -17.88
C PRO A 12 11.51 14.43 -16.63
N PRO A 13 11.21 15.02 -15.46
CA PRO A 13 10.93 14.25 -14.24
C PRO A 13 9.80 13.24 -14.46
N ASP A 14 10.00 12.05 -13.89
CA ASP A 14 9.01 10.95 -13.92
C ASP A 14 8.97 10.20 -12.57
N THR A 15 8.54 8.97 -12.57
CA THR A 15 8.52 8.09 -11.37
C THR A 15 9.92 7.88 -10.75
N THR A 16 11.00 8.20 -11.48
CA THR A 16 12.37 8.06 -10.99
C THR A 16 12.63 8.97 -9.81
N GLU A 17 12.26 10.24 -9.91
CA GLU A 17 12.45 11.24 -8.85
C GLU A 17 11.60 10.91 -7.63
N GLU A 18 10.34 10.48 -7.84
CA GLU A 18 9.46 10.01 -6.79
C GLU A 18 10.09 8.83 -6.02
N ASN A 19 10.60 7.84 -6.74
CA ASN A 19 11.25 6.67 -6.18
C ASN A 19 12.57 7.00 -5.45
N ILE A 20 13.36 7.95 -5.97
CA ILE A 20 14.57 8.43 -5.30
C ILE A 20 14.20 9.07 -3.96
N GLN A 21 13.17 9.90 -3.91
CA GLN A 21 12.70 10.54 -2.69
C GLN A 21 12.23 9.50 -1.66
N ALA A 22 11.41 8.53 -2.07
CA ALA A 22 10.95 7.45 -1.20
C ALA A 22 12.12 6.63 -0.63
N ARG A 23 13.11 6.28 -1.47
CA ARG A 23 14.29 5.53 -1.05
C ARG A 23 15.21 6.32 -0.15
N ALA A 24 15.37 7.63 -0.38
CA ALA A 24 16.15 8.50 0.51
C ALA A 24 15.54 8.55 1.92
N ARG A 25 14.22 8.63 2.04
CA ARG A 25 13.52 8.51 3.33
C ARG A 25 13.77 7.14 3.98
N GLY A 26 13.65 6.06 3.22
CA GLY A 26 13.90 4.70 3.69
C GLY A 26 15.33 4.53 4.22
N LEU A 27 16.33 4.99 3.46
CA LEU A 27 17.73 4.96 3.88
C LEU A 27 17.96 5.73 5.19
N THR A 28 17.38 6.91 5.30
CA THR A 28 17.49 7.74 6.53
C THR A 28 16.90 7.03 7.74
N LEU A 29 15.70 6.47 7.60
CA LEU A 29 15.04 5.72 8.68
C LEU A 29 15.83 4.48 9.09
N MET A 30 16.37 3.74 8.12
CA MET A 30 17.20 2.56 8.40
C MET A 30 18.52 2.94 9.08
N GLY A 31 19.11 4.09 8.71
CA GLY A 31 20.29 4.63 9.41
C GLY A 31 19.99 4.99 10.87
N LEU A 32 18.85 5.63 11.13
CA LEU A 32 18.38 5.91 12.50
C LEU A 32 18.11 4.62 13.27
N SER A 33 17.45 3.65 12.66
CA SER A 33 17.21 2.32 13.23
C SER A 33 18.50 1.68 13.71
N ASN A 34 19.51 1.63 12.85
CA ASN A 34 20.80 1.06 13.19
C ASN A 34 21.49 1.81 14.35
N LYS A 35 21.37 3.13 14.39
CA LYS A 35 22.03 3.96 15.41
C LYS A 35 21.35 3.86 16.78
N THR A 36 20.02 3.72 16.79
CA THR A 36 19.22 3.75 18.03
C THR A 36 18.83 2.36 18.53
N GLY A 37 18.96 1.32 17.70
CA GLY A 37 18.42 -0.02 17.99
C GLY A 37 16.89 -0.11 17.86
N ALA A 38 16.21 0.95 17.40
CA ALA A 38 14.77 0.94 17.21
C ALA A 38 14.38 0.27 15.87
N MET A 39 13.30 -0.48 15.86
CA MET A 39 12.77 -1.09 14.65
C MET A 39 12.04 -0.05 13.79
N VAL A 40 12.30 -0.01 12.50
CA VAL A 40 11.46 0.69 11.53
C VAL A 40 10.22 -0.15 11.25
N VAL A 41 9.05 0.49 11.40
CA VAL A 41 7.75 -0.11 11.09
C VAL A 41 7.25 0.47 9.77
N SER A 42 6.98 -0.40 8.80
CA SER A 42 6.35 -0.03 7.54
C SER A 42 4.84 0.16 7.74
N THR A 43 4.26 1.16 7.08
CA THR A 43 2.86 1.55 7.23
C THR A 43 1.98 1.22 6.02
N GLY A 44 2.54 0.59 4.98
CA GLY A 44 1.78 0.14 3.81
C GLY A 44 0.64 -0.80 4.21
N ASN A 45 -0.53 -0.61 3.60
CA ASN A 45 -1.74 -1.38 3.86
C ASN A 45 -2.00 -2.41 2.76
N LYS A 46 -3.06 -3.25 2.93
CA LYS A 46 -3.37 -4.33 1.99
C LYS A 46 -3.77 -3.81 0.62
N SER A 47 -4.52 -2.71 0.53
CA SER A 47 -4.96 -2.12 -0.73
C SER A 47 -3.76 -1.66 -1.57
N GLU A 48 -2.86 -0.89 -0.97
CA GLU A 48 -1.62 -0.41 -1.60
C GLU A 48 -0.72 -1.58 -2.03
N MET A 49 -0.54 -2.57 -1.14
CA MET A 49 0.25 -3.78 -1.44
C MET A 49 -0.37 -4.64 -2.54
N SER A 50 -1.70 -4.65 -2.66
CA SER A 50 -2.40 -5.38 -3.70
C SER A 50 -2.06 -4.87 -5.09
N VAL A 51 -2.17 -3.55 -5.29
CA VAL A 51 -1.96 -2.91 -6.59
C VAL A 51 -0.51 -2.47 -6.83
N GLY A 52 0.37 -2.68 -5.83
CA GLY A 52 1.78 -2.31 -5.93
C GLY A 52 2.04 -0.81 -5.82
N TYR A 53 1.11 -0.05 -5.21
CA TYR A 53 1.27 1.37 -4.95
C TYR A 53 2.22 1.57 -3.76
N ALA A 54 3.47 1.23 -3.97
CA ALA A 54 4.56 1.27 -3.01
C ALA A 54 5.91 1.25 -3.74
N THR A 55 6.94 1.83 -3.13
CA THR A 55 8.29 1.87 -3.68
C THR A 55 9.19 0.84 -3.00
N LEU A 56 9.76 -0.09 -3.78
CA LEU A 56 10.80 -1.00 -3.29
C LEU A 56 11.97 -0.24 -2.70
N TYR A 57 12.40 -0.65 -1.50
CA TYR A 57 13.50 -0.04 -0.75
C TYR A 57 13.21 1.41 -0.30
N GLY A 58 11.97 1.87 -0.46
CA GLY A 58 11.46 3.15 0.02
C GLY A 58 10.52 2.96 1.21
N ASP A 59 9.25 3.25 1.03
CA ASP A 59 8.18 3.08 2.03
C ASP A 59 7.92 1.61 2.43
N MET A 60 8.41 0.66 1.64
CA MET A 60 8.37 -0.77 1.96
C MET A 60 9.52 -1.23 2.86
N CYS A 61 10.49 -0.37 3.21
CA CYS A 61 11.59 -0.77 4.09
C CYS A 61 11.13 -0.87 5.55
N GLY A 62 11.78 -1.73 6.32
CA GLY A 62 11.50 -1.91 7.74
C GLY A 62 11.58 -3.36 8.20
N GLY A 63 11.47 -3.56 9.50
CA GLY A 63 11.49 -4.88 10.13
C GLY A 63 10.12 -5.53 10.28
N PHE A 64 9.03 -4.71 10.25
CA PHE A 64 7.68 -5.19 10.44
C PHE A 64 6.64 -4.26 9.77
N SER A 65 5.58 -4.84 9.19
CA SER A 65 4.51 -4.12 8.51
C SER A 65 3.16 -4.42 9.18
N VAL A 66 2.75 -3.52 10.07
CA VAL A 66 1.57 -3.73 10.96
C VAL A 66 0.28 -3.80 10.15
N LEU A 67 0.14 -2.97 9.12
CA LEU A 67 -1.10 -2.79 8.37
C LEU A 67 -1.16 -3.59 7.07
N LYS A 68 -0.14 -4.40 6.75
CA LYS A 68 -0.02 -5.06 5.42
C LYS A 68 -1.22 -5.94 5.03
N ASP A 69 -2.03 -6.38 5.97
CA ASP A 69 -3.20 -7.22 5.75
C ASP A 69 -4.51 -6.53 6.17
N VAL A 70 -4.51 -5.19 6.24
CA VAL A 70 -5.66 -4.34 6.54
C VAL A 70 -5.98 -3.48 5.32
N TYR A 71 -7.20 -3.55 4.80
CA TYR A 71 -7.66 -2.70 3.70
C TYR A 71 -7.72 -1.22 4.10
N LYS A 72 -7.54 -0.30 3.14
CA LYS A 72 -7.47 1.14 3.37
C LYS A 72 -8.70 1.68 4.11
N MET A 73 -9.89 1.29 3.68
CA MET A 73 -11.12 1.73 4.33
C MET A 73 -11.25 1.20 5.75
N THR A 74 -10.71 0.02 6.01
CA THR A 74 -10.64 -0.53 7.38
C THR A 74 -9.63 0.24 8.24
N VAL A 75 -8.51 0.72 7.68
CA VAL A 75 -7.57 1.60 8.41
C VAL A 75 -8.28 2.87 8.86
N PHE A 76 -9.06 3.53 8.01
CA PHE A 76 -9.84 4.70 8.39
C PHE A 76 -10.88 4.41 9.48
N LYS A 77 -11.57 3.27 9.37
CA LYS A 77 -12.51 2.81 10.42
C LYS A 77 -11.80 2.60 11.76
N LEU A 78 -10.62 1.99 11.74
CA LEU A 78 -9.79 1.78 12.93
C LEU A 78 -9.33 3.10 13.55
N CYS A 79 -8.94 4.09 12.74
CA CYS A 79 -8.57 5.42 13.24
C CYS A 79 -9.73 6.11 13.96
N ARG A 80 -10.93 6.11 13.37
CA ARG A 80 -12.14 6.66 14.01
C ARG A 80 -12.47 5.91 15.29
N TRP A 81 -12.52 4.58 15.22
CA TRP A 81 -12.79 3.74 16.38
C TRP A 81 -11.80 4.00 17.52
N ARG A 82 -10.50 4.14 17.23
CA ARG A 82 -9.47 4.44 18.25
C ARG A 82 -9.66 5.81 18.87
N ASN A 83 -10.13 6.79 18.14
CA ASN A 83 -10.43 8.11 18.69
C ASN A 83 -11.61 8.11 19.66
N GLU A 84 -12.55 7.19 19.47
CA GLU A 84 -13.76 7.05 20.30
C GLU A 84 -13.57 6.04 21.44
N ASN A 85 -12.58 5.15 21.33
CA ASN A 85 -12.39 4.04 22.26
C ASN A 85 -10.96 3.95 22.76
N PHE A 86 -10.81 3.60 24.04
CA PHE A 86 -9.53 3.27 24.67
C PHE A 86 -9.62 1.86 25.25
N PRO A 87 -9.20 0.82 24.49
CA PRO A 87 -9.28 -0.56 24.96
C PRO A 87 -8.46 -0.79 26.20
N LEU A 88 -8.99 -1.59 27.13
CA LEU A 88 -8.27 -1.98 28.33
C LEU A 88 -6.93 -2.67 27.96
N GLY A 89 -5.85 -2.23 28.59
CA GLY A 89 -4.50 -2.71 28.32
C GLY A 89 -3.80 -2.03 27.13
N SER A 90 -4.44 -1.09 26.46
CA SER A 90 -3.79 -0.28 25.42
C SER A 90 -2.75 0.64 26.01
N SER A 91 -1.65 0.83 25.27
CA SER A 91 -0.65 1.87 25.54
C SER A 91 -1.03 3.18 24.84
N GLY A 92 -0.57 4.30 25.40
CA GLY A 92 -0.79 5.64 24.83
C GLY A 92 -1.87 6.44 25.56
N PRO A 93 -2.18 7.66 25.09
CA PRO A 93 -3.13 8.54 25.77
C PRO A 93 -4.57 8.05 25.64
N ASN A 94 -5.38 8.34 26.64
CA ASN A 94 -6.81 8.20 26.60
C ASN A 94 -7.42 9.33 25.75
N GLY A 95 -8.43 9.03 24.94
CA GLY A 95 -9.09 10.00 24.05
C GLY A 95 -8.54 9.98 22.62
N PRO A 96 -8.92 10.98 21.79
CA PRO A 96 -8.54 11.06 20.39
C PRO A 96 -7.03 11.19 20.20
N VAL A 97 -6.44 10.32 19.37
CA VAL A 97 -4.99 10.30 19.06
C VAL A 97 -4.72 10.54 17.59
N MET A 98 -5.71 10.30 16.71
CA MET A 98 -5.61 10.56 15.30
C MET A 98 -6.22 11.93 14.98
N PRO A 99 -5.41 12.94 14.58
CA PRO A 99 -5.97 14.21 14.11
C PRO A 99 -6.99 13.99 12.99
N GLU A 100 -8.12 14.70 13.04
CA GLU A 100 -9.20 14.55 12.05
C GLU A 100 -8.70 14.73 10.62
N ARG A 101 -7.76 15.64 10.41
CA ARG A 101 -7.14 15.87 9.11
C ARG A 101 -6.45 14.62 8.53
N ILE A 102 -5.91 13.73 9.36
CA ILE A 102 -5.29 12.47 8.88
C ILE A 102 -6.36 11.52 8.34
N ILE A 103 -7.56 11.55 8.91
CA ILE A 103 -8.68 10.69 8.51
C ILE A 103 -9.40 11.24 7.27
N THR A 104 -9.48 12.56 7.14
CA THR A 104 -10.28 13.24 6.11
C THR A 104 -9.47 13.71 4.90
N LYS A 105 -8.14 13.84 5.03
CA LYS A 105 -7.27 14.21 3.91
C LYS A 105 -7.32 13.12 2.84
N PRO A 106 -7.49 13.50 1.55
CA PRO A 106 -7.35 12.54 0.45
C PRO A 106 -5.99 11.82 0.51
N PRO A 107 -5.96 10.49 0.37
CA PRO A 107 -4.72 9.73 0.35
C PRO A 107 -3.74 10.22 -0.71
N SER A 108 -2.47 10.30 -0.35
CA SER A 108 -1.40 10.73 -1.24
C SER A 108 -0.05 10.16 -0.80
N ALA A 109 0.76 9.73 -1.75
CA ALA A 109 2.15 9.34 -1.49
C ALA A 109 3.06 10.54 -1.15
N GLU A 110 2.62 11.78 -1.42
CA GLU A 110 3.36 13.03 -1.13
C GLU A 110 4.78 13.05 -1.73
N LEU A 111 4.93 12.51 -2.93
CA LEU A 111 6.20 12.44 -3.65
C LEU A 111 6.33 13.56 -4.70
N LYS A 112 5.22 14.20 -5.05
CA LYS A 112 5.14 15.39 -5.92
C LYS A 112 4.05 16.35 -5.45
N PRO A 113 4.10 17.64 -5.89
CA PRO A 113 3.05 18.60 -5.56
C PRO A 113 1.66 18.11 -5.99
N ASP A 114 0.66 18.39 -5.17
CA ASP A 114 -0.78 18.13 -5.43
C ASP A 114 -1.14 16.67 -5.77
N GLN A 115 -0.23 15.73 -5.52
CA GLN A 115 -0.44 14.30 -5.78
C GLN A 115 -1.60 13.75 -4.97
N LYS A 116 -2.44 12.93 -5.63
CA LYS A 116 -3.47 12.10 -5.01
C LYS A 116 -3.33 10.67 -5.51
N ASP A 117 -3.64 9.70 -4.65
CA ASP A 117 -3.65 8.30 -5.05
C ASP A 117 -4.68 8.05 -6.17
N GLU A 118 -5.80 8.80 -6.14
CA GLU A 118 -6.86 8.76 -7.16
C GLU A 118 -6.42 9.25 -8.55
N ASP A 119 -5.24 9.89 -8.68
CA ASP A 119 -4.69 10.21 -10.01
C ASP A 119 -4.37 8.92 -10.81
N THR A 120 -4.17 7.81 -10.12
CA THR A 120 -3.80 6.51 -10.72
C THR A 120 -4.69 5.35 -10.28
N LEU A 121 -5.37 5.44 -9.15
CA LEU A 121 -6.23 4.41 -8.59
C LEU A 121 -7.69 4.87 -8.61
N PRO A 122 -8.67 3.98 -8.61
CA PRO A 122 -10.04 4.37 -8.31
C PRO A 122 -10.16 4.77 -6.83
N PRO A 123 -11.27 5.38 -6.40
CA PRO A 123 -11.56 5.62 -5.00
C PRO A 123 -11.36 4.35 -4.17
N TYR A 124 -10.79 4.48 -2.97
CA TYR A 124 -10.46 3.31 -2.15
C TYR A 124 -11.66 2.49 -1.72
N GLU A 125 -12.83 3.09 -1.63
CA GLU A 125 -14.09 2.39 -1.38
C GLU A 125 -14.31 1.32 -2.47
N GLU A 126 -14.25 1.72 -3.73
CA GLU A 126 -14.43 0.82 -4.87
C GLU A 126 -13.25 -0.15 -5.03
N LEU A 127 -12.02 0.34 -4.84
CA LEU A 127 -10.82 -0.49 -4.92
C LEU A 127 -10.87 -1.66 -3.92
N ASP A 128 -11.19 -1.37 -2.66
CA ASP A 128 -11.21 -2.37 -1.60
C ASP A 128 -12.29 -3.44 -1.85
N GLU A 129 -13.48 -3.04 -2.34
CA GLU A 129 -14.55 -3.97 -2.67
C GLU A 129 -14.17 -4.90 -3.84
N ILE A 130 -13.54 -4.37 -4.90
CA ILE A 130 -13.02 -5.17 -6.01
C ILE A 130 -11.94 -6.14 -5.51
N LEU A 131 -11.01 -5.68 -4.69
CA LEU A 131 -9.93 -6.51 -4.13
C LEU A 131 -10.47 -7.60 -3.20
N GLU A 132 -11.49 -7.31 -2.39
CA GLU A 132 -12.16 -8.34 -1.58
C GLU A 132 -12.78 -9.43 -2.45
N CYS A 133 -13.42 -9.08 -3.56
CA CYS A 133 -13.97 -10.05 -4.50
C CYS A 133 -12.87 -10.93 -5.12
N LEU A 134 -11.78 -10.33 -5.58
CA LEU A 134 -10.68 -11.03 -6.25
C LEU A 134 -9.82 -11.86 -5.27
N ILE A 135 -9.56 -11.37 -4.07
CA ILE A 135 -8.62 -11.97 -3.12
C ILE A 135 -9.34 -12.86 -2.12
N GLU A 136 -10.29 -12.30 -1.35
CA GLU A 136 -10.93 -13.02 -0.26
C GLU A 136 -11.97 -14.03 -0.75
N LYS A 137 -12.82 -13.61 -1.70
CA LYS A 137 -13.90 -14.44 -2.27
C LYS A 137 -13.43 -15.32 -3.42
N ASP A 138 -12.23 -15.08 -3.95
CA ASP A 138 -11.66 -15.84 -5.09
C ASP A 138 -12.54 -15.80 -6.34
N PHE A 139 -13.15 -14.66 -6.61
CA PHE A 139 -13.97 -14.49 -7.80
C PHE A 139 -13.08 -14.24 -9.02
N GLY A 140 -13.44 -14.84 -10.16
CA GLY A 140 -12.85 -14.47 -11.45
C GLY A 140 -13.37 -13.11 -11.95
N LEU A 141 -12.74 -12.57 -13.01
CA LEU A 141 -13.01 -11.22 -13.51
C LEU A 141 -14.50 -10.99 -13.79
N LYS A 142 -15.14 -11.91 -14.54
CA LYS A 142 -16.56 -11.79 -14.87
C LYS A 142 -17.45 -11.73 -13.63
N LYS A 143 -17.24 -12.65 -12.68
CA LYS A 143 -18.06 -12.71 -11.46
C LYS A 143 -17.86 -11.47 -10.59
N THR A 144 -16.67 -10.87 -10.62
CA THR A 144 -16.40 -9.61 -9.92
C THR A 144 -17.13 -8.46 -10.61
N ALA A 145 -17.07 -8.36 -11.93
CA ALA A 145 -17.82 -7.34 -12.68
C ALA A 145 -19.33 -7.46 -12.48
N ASP A 146 -19.86 -8.68 -12.41
CA ASP A 146 -21.28 -8.96 -12.15
C ASP A 146 -21.75 -8.46 -10.76
N GLN A 147 -20.85 -8.05 -9.87
CA GLN A 147 -21.20 -7.38 -8.60
C GLN A 147 -21.54 -5.89 -8.80
N GLY A 148 -21.47 -5.37 -10.00
CA GLY A 148 -21.82 -3.99 -10.33
C GLY A 148 -20.63 -3.10 -10.68
N PHE A 149 -19.41 -3.66 -10.77
CA PHE A 149 -18.21 -2.92 -11.13
C PHE A 149 -17.98 -2.87 -12.65
N ASP A 150 -17.34 -1.81 -13.12
CA ASP A 150 -16.90 -1.71 -14.51
C ASP A 150 -15.88 -2.82 -14.86
N ALA A 151 -16.17 -3.58 -15.92
CA ALA A 151 -15.35 -4.73 -16.31
C ALA A 151 -13.92 -4.34 -16.70
N SER A 152 -13.72 -3.14 -17.26
CA SER A 152 -12.40 -2.64 -17.65
C SER A 152 -11.58 -2.28 -16.41
N LEU A 153 -12.22 -1.69 -15.41
CA LEU A 153 -11.62 -1.38 -14.12
C LEU A 153 -11.22 -2.66 -13.38
N VAL A 154 -12.11 -3.65 -13.29
CA VAL A 154 -11.81 -4.95 -12.66
C VAL A 154 -10.60 -5.60 -13.31
N ARG A 155 -10.54 -5.61 -14.65
CA ARG A 155 -9.39 -6.15 -15.40
C ARG A 155 -8.10 -5.37 -15.10
N ARG A 156 -8.16 -4.04 -15.03
CA ARG A 156 -7.02 -3.19 -14.70
C ARG A 156 -6.50 -3.51 -13.30
N ILE A 157 -7.38 -3.59 -12.30
CA ILE A 157 -7.01 -3.93 -10.92
C ILE A 157 -6.40 -5.34 -10.84
N TRP A 158 -6.98 -6.30 -11.54
CA TRP A 158 -6.42 -7.66 -11.62
C TRP A 158 -4.99 -7.67 -12.19
N GLN A 159 -4.74 -6.92 -13.26
CA GLN A 159 -3.38 -6.81 -13.83
C GLN A 159 -2.41 -6.18 -12.84
N MET A 160 -2.81 -5.10 -12.15
CA MET A 160 -1.98 -4.50 -11.11
C MET A 160 -1.69 -5.49 -9.98
N LEU A 161 -2.69 -6.27 -9.56
CA LEU A 161 -2.56 -7.29 -8.53
C LEU A 161 -1.53 -8.37 -8.93
N LEU A 162 -1.57 -8.86 -10.17
CA LEU A 162 -0.61 -9.85 -10.67
C LEU A 162 0.81 -9.26 -10.73
N ILE A 163 0.97 -8.09 -11.35
CA ILE A 163 2.28 -7.45 -11.54
C ILE A 163 2.94 -7.11 -10.20
N ALA A 164 2.18 -6.75 -9.17
CA ALA A 164 2.71 -6.34 -7.89
C ALA A 164 3.34 -7.48 -7.04
N GLU A 165 3.22 -8.76 -7.45
CA GLU A 165 3.71 -9.88 -6.63
C GLU A 165 5.20 -9.76 -6.30
N TYR A 166 6.04 -9.29 -7.22
CA TYR A 166 7.47 -9.13 -6.96
C TYR A 166 7.76 -8.13 -5.82
N LYS A 167 6.92 -7.10 -5.65
CA LYS A 167 7.00 -6.17 -4.53
C LYS A 167 6.58 -6.85 -3.22
N ARG A 168 5.45 -7.55 -3.24
CA ARG A 168 4.94 -8.25 -2.05
C ARG A 168 5.91 -9.28 -1.50
N ARG A 169 6.70 -9.95 -2.38
CA ARG A 169 7.75 -10.90 -1.98
C ARG A 169 8.88 -10.28 -1.18
N GLN A 170 9.06 -8.97 -1.28
CA GLN A 170 10.12 -8.21 -0.61
C GLN A 170 9.57 -7.35 0.54
N ALA A 171 8.28 -7.45 0.84
CA ALA A 171 7.68 -6.73 1.95
C ALA A 171 8.06 -7.36 3.30
N PRO A 172 8.23 -6.54 4.36
CA PRO A 172 8.46 -7.05 5.71
C PRO A 172 7.34 -8.00 6.17
N PRO A 173 7.61 -8.89 7.14
CA PRO A 173 6.58 -9.68 7.79
C PRO A 173 5.56 -8.77 8.48
N GLY A 174 4.37 -9.30 8.74
CA GLY A 174 3.28 -8.59 9.43
C GLY A 174 2.23 -9.55 9.94
N VAL A 175 1.23 -9.01 10.62
CA VAL A 175 0.11 -9.81 11.14
C VAL A 175 -0.83 -10.24 10.03
N LYS A 176 -1.44 -11.41 10.20
CA LYS A 176 -2.54 -11.88 9.37
C LYS A 176 -3.86 -11.52 10.05
N ILE A 177 -4.73 -10.83 9.32
CA ILE A 177 -6.06 -10.39 9.80
C ILE A 177 -7.16 -10.96 8.91
N THR A 178 -6.95 -10.96 7.59
CA THR A 178 -7.94 -11.44 6.62
C THR A 178 -7.82 -12.94 6.37
N HIS A 179 -8.81 -13.53 5.70
CA HIS A 179 -8.77 -14.95 5.34
C HIS A 179 -7.59 -15.30 4.44
N ARG A 180 -7.22 -14.42 3.51
CA ARG A 180 -6.17 -14.64 2.52
C ARG A 180 -5.11 -13.54 2.56
N SER A 181 -4.15 -13.69 3.45
CA SER A 181 -3.00 -12.78 3.52
C SER A 181 -1.96 -13.11 2.46
N PHE A 182 -1.32 -12.08 1.93
CA PHE A 182 -0.24 -12.24 0.96
C PHE A 182 0.98 -12.95 1.55
N GLY A 183 1.60 -13.80 0.75
CA GLY A 183 2.79 -14.55 1.11
C GLY A 183 2.52 -15.84 1.87
N ARG A 184 1.45 -15.89 2.68
CA ARG A 184 1.03 -17.09 3.41
C ARG A 184 -0.06 -17.86 2.66
N ASP A 185 -1.17 -17.21 2.35
CA ASP A 185 -2.36 -17.86 1.80
C ASP A 185 -2.54 -17.56 0.31
N ARG A 186 -2.05 -16.42 -0.16
CA ARG A 186 -2.15 -16.00 -1.55
C ARG A 186 -0.78 -15.56 -2.09
N ARG A 187 -0.40 -16.17 -3.21
CA ARG A 187 0.78 -15.82 -4.00
C ARG A 187 0.43 -15.88 -5.47
N TYR A 188 1.03 -14.99 -6.24
CA TYR A 188 0.89 -14.97 -7.69
C TYR A 188 2.24 -15.25 -8.36
N PRO A 189 2.26 -15.80 -9.59
CA PRO A 189 3.49 -15.95 -10.36
C PRO A 189 4.14 -14.57 -10.61
N ILE A 190 5.46 -14.48 -10.51
CA ILE A 190 6.21 -13.25 -10.84
C ILE A 190 6.51 -13.20 -12.33
N THR A 191 6.98 -14.31 -12.90
CA THR A 191 7.40 -14.41 -14.31
C THR A 191 6.33 -15.12 -15.13
N ASP A 192 5.13 -14.56 -15.15
CA ASP A 192 4.00 -15.11 -15.88
C ASP A 192 3.55 -14.16 -16.99
N GLY A 193 3.54 -14.67 -18.23
CA GLY A 193 3.06 -13.96 -19.41
C GLY A 193 1.60 -14.22 -19.75
N PHE A 194 0.94 -15.12 -19.03
CA PHE A 194 -0.48 -15.40 -19.25
C PHE A 194 -1.33 -14.17 -18.92
N ARG A 195 -2.23 -13.83 -19.83
CA ARG A 195 -3.19 -12.75 -19.65
C ARG A 195 -4.58 -13.30 -19.92
N GLU A 196 -5.44 -13.24 -18.93
CA GLU A 196 -6.85 -13.55 -19.10
C GLU A 196 -7.48 -12.53 -20.07
N SER A 197 -8.11 -13.03 -21.14
CA SER A 197 -8.75 -12.23 -22.20
C SER A 197 -10.14 -11.74 -21.77
#